data_b5ec9792c60c4c0fcc9384edae96eb35
#
_entry.id   b5ec9792c60c4c0fcc9384edae96eb35
#
_cell.length_a   1.000
_cell.length_b   1.000
_cell.length_c   1.000
_cell.angle_alpha   90.00
_cell.angle_beta   90.00
_cell.angle_gamma   90.00
#
_symmetry.space_group_name_H-M   'P 1'
#
loop_
_entity.id
_entity.type
_entity.pdbx_description
1 polymer ?
#
loop_
_entity_poly.entity_id
_entity_poly.type
_entity_poly.pdbx_seq_one_letter_code
_entity_poly.pdbx_strand_id
1 'polypeptide(L)'
;MNSTELLKEKVINLLKGNATNVQDLKPYLNLTKDEEVKMGEILEKYPMSITPYYLSLIDFNDPDDPIKKMCIPSIEETDLSGSFDTSGEKDNTVITGVQHKYKQTVIVLSTNNCAMYCRHCFRKRLVGLSDEEIATHFDEVIEYIKNHKEISNVLISGGDALLNSNTKIEKYLSKLCEIDHLDLIRFGTRVPVVYPQRITRDNSLKEILKKYGEKKQIYIVTQFNHPREVTKESTEAIKYLREANVVIKNQTVLLKGVNDNSETLGELLKKITTIGIVPYYVFQCRPVTGVKNQFQVPLKRGIDIVEGAKNLQNGQGKCFKYCMSTTRGKIEIIGKTDNNKVIFKYHQAKYEEDKGRIFIKDIDENQTWIY
;
A
#
# COMPACT_ATOMS: atom_id res chain seq x y z
N MET A 1 4.52 -33.00 -8.68
CA MET A 1 3.78 -31.74 -8.46
C MET A 1 2.78 -31.95 -7.35
N ASN A 2 2.78 -31.10 -6.35
CA ASN A 2 1.87 -31.16 -5.22
C ASN A 2 0.50 -30.59 -5.69
N SER A 3 -0.60 -30.98 -5.04
CA SER A 3 -1.97 -30.54 -5.39
C SER A 3 -2.12 -29.01 -5.46
N THR A 4 -1.37 -28.30 -4.63
CA THR A 4 -1.33 -26.83 -4.60
C THR A 4 -0.64 -26.24 -5.84
N GLU A 5 0.39 -26.87 -6.39
CA GLU A 5 1.07 -26.42 -7.62
C GLU A 5 0.21 -26.66 -8.85
N LEU A 6 -0.51 -27.77 -8.90
CA LEU A 6 -1.50 -28.07 -9.96
C LEU A 6 -2.66 -27.05 -9.97
N LEU A 7 -3.12 -26.65 -8.78
CA LEU A 7 -4.17 -25.63 -8.66
C LEU A 7 -3.67 -24.26 -9.13
N LYS A 8 -2.45 -23.88 -8.77
CA LYS A 8 -1.81 -22.63 -9.23
C LYS A 8 -1.69 -22.57 -10.75
N GLU A 9 -1.18 -23.62 -11.38
CA GLU A 9 -1.09 -23.68 -12.85
C GLU A 9 -2.47 -23.63 -13.51
N LYS A 10 -3.48 -24.30 -12.93
CA LYS A 10 -4.86 -24.27 -13.43
C LYS A 10 -5.43 -22.84 -13.37
N VAL A 11 -5.22 -22.11 -12.27
CA VAL A 11 -5.66 -20.72 -12.11
C VAL A 11 -5.01 -19.80 -13.15
N ILE A 12 -3.69 -19.91 -13.30
CA ILE A 12 -2.92 -19.10 -14.26
C ILE A 12 -3.33 -19.36 -15.70
N ASN A 13 -3.65 -20.61 -16.04
CA ASN A 13 -4.00 -21.01 -17.41
C ASN A 13 -5.47 -20.72 -17.78
N LEU A 14 -6.38 -20.61 -16.81
CA LEU A 14 -7.80 -20.33 -17.06
C LEU A 14 -8.08 -18.84 -17.36
N LEU A 15 -7.26 -17.93 -16.84
CA LEU A 15 -7.43 -16.50 -17.04
C LEU A 15 -6.47 -15.97 -18.12
N LYS A 16 -7.04 -15.45 -19.21
CA LYS A 16 -6.26 -14.76 -20.27
C LYS A 16 -5.79 -13.35 -19.87
N GLY A 17 -6.19 -12.86 -18.68
CA GLY A 17 -5.90 -11.53 -18.16
C GLY A 17 -6.27 -11.42 -16.68
N ASN A 18 -6.41 -10.20 -16.15
CA ASN A 18 -6.86 -10.00 -14.78
C ASN A 18 -8.34 -10.40 -14.62
N ALA A 19 -8.69 -10.95 -13.45
CA ALA A 19 -10.09 -11.10 -13.07
C ALA A 19 -10.68 -9.73 -12.74
N THR A 20 -11.74 -9.33 -13.46
CA THR A 20 -12.33 -7.98 -13.36
C THR A 20 -13.82 -7.98 -13.07
N ASN A 21 -14.47 -9.11 -13.17
CA ASN A 21 -15.92 -9.25 -12.99
C ASN A 21 -16.27 -10.55 -12.26
N VAL A 22 -17.53 -10.71 -11.87
CA VAL A 22 -18.03 -11.88 -11.14
C VAL A 22 -17.83 -13.18 -11.91
N GLN A 23 -17.98 -13.16 -13.26
CA GLN A 23 -17.86 -14.34 -14.08
C GLN A 23 -16.44 -14.92 -14.05
N ASP A 24 -15.41 -14.05 -13.94
CA ASP A 24 -14.01 -14.46 -13.84
C ASP A 24 -13.73 -15.24 -12.54
N LEU A 25 -14.56 -15.03 -11.50
CA LEU A 25 -14.41 -15.67 -10.18
C LEU A 25 -15.22 -16.97 -10.04
N LYS A 26 -16.24 -17.21 -10.87
CA LYS A 26 -17.11 -18.41 -10.81
C LYS A 26 -16.36 -19.74 -10.83
N PRO A 27 -15.25 -19.91 -11.58
CA PRO A 27 -14.50 -21.17 -11.55
C PRO A 27 -13.86 -21.49 -10.19
N TYR A 28 -13.78 -20.52 -9.28
CA TYR A 28 -13.08 -20.59 -8.01
C TYR A 28 -14.00 -20.43 -6.80
N LEU A 29 -15.15 -19.77 -6.97
CA LEU A 29 -16.09 -19.45 -5.89
C LEU A 29 -17.45 -20.08 -6.20
N ASN A 30 -17.98 -20.83 -5.24
CA ASN A 30 -19.35 -21.34 -5.30
C ASN A 30 -20.31 -20.26 -4.80
N LEU A 31 -20.65 -19.30 -5.68
CA LEU A 31 -21.56 -18.20 -5.37
C LEU A 31 -23.01 -18.61 -5.65
N THR A 32 -23.89 -18.27 -4.77
CA THR A 32 -25.34 -18.27 -5.03
C THR A 32 -25.69 -17.13 -5.98
N LYS A 33 -26.87 -17.20 -6.62
CA LYS A 33 -27.33 -16.11 -7.51
C LYS A 33 -27.43 -14.76 -6.78
N ASP A 34 -27.87 -14.77 -5.54
CA ASP A 34 -27.98 -13.55 -4.73
C ASP A 34 -26.60 -12.95 -4.40
N GLU A 35 -25.60 -13.79 -4.11
CA GLU A 35 -24.22 -13.34 -3.91
C GLU A 35 -23.60 -12.79 -5.17
N GLU A 36 -23.87 -13.39 -6.34
CA GLU A 36 -23.43 -12.87 -7.62
C GLU A 36 -23.99 -11.47 -7.91
N VAL A 37 -25.29 -11.26 -7.66
CA VAL A 37 -25.94 -9.95 -7.85
C VAL A 37 -25.33 -8.91 -6.91
N LYS A 38 -25.25 -9.20 -5.61
CA LYS A 38 -24.67 -8.30 -4.62
C LYS A 38 -23.20 -7.96 -4.94
N MET A 39 -22.41 -8.95 -5.36
CA MET A 39 -21.03 -8.71 -5.76
C MET A 39 -20.97 -7.83 -7.02
N GLY A 40 -21.88 -8.01 -7.99
CA GLY A 40 -22.02 -7.14 -9.14
C GLY A 40 -22.26 -5.69 -8.76
N GLU A 41 -23.21 -5.42 -7.85
CA GLU A 41 -23.53 -4.08 -7.34
C GLU A 41 -22.33 -3.42 -6.62
N ILE A 42 -21.52 -4.22 -5.91
CA ILE A 42 -20.28 -3.72 -5.29
C ILE A 42 -19.27 -3.33 -6.37
N LEU A 43 -19.13 -4.13 -7.43
CA LEU A 43 -18.17 -3.89 -8.51
C LEU A 43 -18.52 -2.66 -9.36
N GLU A 44 -19.78 -2.28 -9.47
CA GLU A 44 -20.21 -1.02 -10.10
C GLU A 44 -19.65 0.21 -9.34
N LYS A 45 -19.54 0.13 -8.00
CA LYS A 45 -19.02 1.19 -7.15
C LYS A 45 -17.50 1.11 -6.95
N TYR A 46 -17.01 -0.09 -6.78
CA TYR A 46 -15.61 -0.37 -6.42
C TYR A 46 -15.06 -1.46 -7.34
N PRO A 47 -14.46 -1.09 -8.47
CA PRO A 47 -13.99 -2.04 -9.46
C PRO A 47 -13.02 -3.06 -8.88
N MET A 48 -12.92 -4.21 -9.52
CA MET A 48 -11.98 -5.27 -9.21
C MET A 48 -10.97 -5.43 -10.34
N SER A 49 -9.74 -5.68 -9.98
CA SER A 49 -8.72 -6.22 -10.87
C SER A 49 -7.81 -7.12 -10.03
N ILE A 50 -7.65 -8.37 -10.41
CA ILE A 50 -6.78 -9.33 -9.71
C ILE A 50 -5.96 -10.07 -10.75
N THR A 51 -4.64 -10.02 -10.65
CA THR A 51 -3.78 -10.76 -11.58
C THR A 51 -3.93 -12.28 -11.40
N PRO A 52 -3.77 -13.08 -12.44
CA PRO A 52 -3.78 -14.55 -12.33
C PRO A 52 -2.77 -15.05 -11.29
N TYR A 53 -1.59 -14.40 -11.22
CA TYR A 53 -0.58 -14.71 -10.21
C TYR A 53 -1.12 -14.50 -8.79
N TYR A 54 -1.71 -13.34 -8.47
CA TYR A 54 -2.17 -13.06 -7.11
C TYR A 54 -3.38 -13.92 -6.74
N LEU A 55 -4.28 -14.17 -7.70
CA LEU A 55 -5.41 -15.09 -7.53
C LEU A 55 -4.94 -16.52 -7.20
N SER A 56 -3.81 -16.96 -7.76
CA SER A 56 -3.22 -18.27 -7.49
C SER A 56 -2.67 -18.45 -6.07
N LEU A 57 -2.54 -17.37 -5.30
CA LEU A 57 -2.10 -17.41 -3.89
C LEU A 57 -3.25 -17.71 -2.92
N ILE A 58 -4.50 -17.64 -3.37
CA ILE A 58 -5.69 -17.87 -2.54
C ILE A 58 -5.86 -19.36 -2.30
N ASP A 59 -6.12 -19.73 -1.05
CA ASP A 59 -6.70 -21.04 -0.72
C ASP A 59 -8.22 -20.91 -0.70
N PHE A 60 -8.85 -21.35 -1.79
CA PHE A 60 -10.30 -21.26 -1.94
C PHE A 60 -11.10 -22.22 -1.03
N ASN A 61 -10.42 -23.17 -0.37
CA ASN A 61 -11.03 -24.05 0.62
C ASN A 61 -11.09 -23.41 2.01
N ASP A 62 -10.30 -22.35 2.24
CA ASP A 62 -10.33 -21.58 3.48
C ASP A 62 -11.32 -20.40 3.32
N PRO A 63 -12.44 -20.39 4.05
CA PRO A 63 -13.40 -19.27 3.99
C PRO A 63 -12.78 -17.95 4.48
N ASP A 64 -11.81 -18.03 5.40
CA ASP A 64 -11.14 -16.90 6.04
C ASP A 64 -9.76 -16.59 5.43
N ASP A 65 -9.48 -17.08 4.22
CA ASP A 65 -8.19 -16.88 3.56
C ASP A 65 -7.79 -15.39 3.51
N PRO A 66 -6.64 -15.01 4.09
CA PRO A 66 -6.22 -13.61 4.19
C PRO A 66 -5.89 -12.96 2.83
N ILE A 67 -5.46 -13.74 1.84
CA ILE A 67 -5.19 -13.24 0.49
C ILE A 67 -6.51 -12.95 -0.23
N LYS A 68 -7.48 -13.87 -0.12
CA LYS A 68 -8.86 -13.70 -0.62
C LYS A 68 -9.48 -12.42 -0.06
N LYS A 69 -9.39 -12.21 1.26
CA LYS A 69 -9.93 -11.04 1.94
C LYS A 69 -9.35 -9.72 1.41
N MET A 70 -8.09 -9.70 0.99
CA MET A 70 -7.45 -8.49 0.47
C MET A 70 -7.83 -8.13 -0.97
N CYS A 71 -8.38 -9.05 -1.77
CA CYS A 71 -8.60 -8.82 -3.20
C CYS A 71 -10.01 -9.15 -3.71
N ILE A 72 -10.72 -10.11 -3.09
CA ILE A 72 -12.09 -10.44 -3.49
C ILE A 72 -13.09 -9.48 -2.82
N PRO A 73 -14.05 -8.92 -3.56
CA PRO A 73 -15.10 -8.07 -3.00
C PRO A 73 -15.92 -8.78 -1.92
N SER A 74 -16.34 -8.05 -0.90
CA SER A 74 -17.17 -8.53 0.20
C SER A 74 -18.39 -7.64 0.39
N ILE A 75 -19.51 -8.22 0.85
CA ILE A 75 -20.73 -7.49 1.20
C ILE A 75 -20.47 -6.40 2.26
N GLU A 76 -19.46 -6.56 3.10
CA GLU A 76 -19.06 -5.55 4.09
C GLU A 76 -18.65 -4.22 3.47
N GLU A 77 -18.32 -4.18 2.15
CA GLU A 77 -17.99 -2.94 1.42
C GLU A 77 -19.21 -2.03 1.20
N THR A 78 -20.40 -2.53 1.42
CA THR A 78 -21.65 -1.72 1.36
C THR A 78 -21.82 -0.82 2.57
N ASP A 79 -21.03 -1.01 3.64
CA ASP A 79 -21.03 -0.14 4.80
C ASP A 79 -20.48 1.25 4.44
N LEU A 80 -21.32 2.25 4.56
CA LEU A 80 -21.02 3.64 4.24
C LEU A 80 -20.37 4.41 5.40
N SER A 81 -20.11 3.77 6.55
CA SER A 81 -19.39 4.40 7.65
C SER A 81 -17.94 4.71 7.28
N GLY A 82 -17.41 5.83 7.81
CA GLY A 82 -16.08 6.30 7.49
C GLY A 82 -16.08 7.51 6.56
N SER A 83 -14.97 7.76 5.89
CA SER A 83 -14.79 8.89 4.96
C SER A 83 -13.96 8.47 3.76
N PHE A 84 -14.25 9.01 2.58
CA PHE A 84 -13.42 8.79 1.39
C PHE A 84 -12.10 9.56 1.40
N ASP A 85 -12.00 10.65 2.17
CA ASP A 85 -10.76 11.43 2.33
C ASP A 85 -10.32 11.53 3.80
N THR A 86 -9.74 10.46 4.28
CA THR A 86 -9.27 10.32 5.68
C THR A 86 -7.96 11.06 5.96
N SER A 87 -7.30 11.61 4.94
CA SER A 87 -6.01 12.32 5.08
C SER A 87 -6.01 13.75 4.60
N GLY A 88 -7.16 14.28 4.16
CA GLY A 88 -7.28 15.64 3.61
C GLY A 88 -6.51 15.76 2.28
N GLU A 89 -6.62 14.78 1.39
CA GLU A 89 -5.92 14.81 0.10
C GLU A 89 -6.39 16.01 -0.74
N LYS A 90 -7.70 16.31 -0.71
CA LYS A 90 -8.27 17.46 -1.38
C LYS A 90 -7.64 18.78 -0.91
N ASP A 91 -7.54 18.98 0.41
CA ASP A 91 -7.00 20.20 1.02
C ASP A 91 -5.48 20.34 0.86
N ASN A 92 -4.79 19.29 0.48
CA ASN A 92 -3.35 19.27 0.24
C ASN A 92 -3.01 19.26 -1.25
N THR A 93 -4.00 19.22 -2.14
CA THR A 93 -3.81 19.30 -3.60
C THR A 93 -3.51 20.73 -4.00
N VAL A 94 -2.33 20.99 -4.52
CA VAL A 94 -1.82 22.31 -4.91
C VAL A 94 -1.98 22.59 -6.40
N ILE A 95 -1.84 21.55 -7.20
CA ILE A 95 -2.22 21.50 -8.63
C ILE A 95 -2.78 20.10 -8.89
N THR A 96 -3.52 19.91 -9.99
CA THR A 96 -4.11 18.60 -10.30
C THR A 96 -3.07 17.49 -10.26
N GLY A 97 -3.32 16.48 -9.43
CA GLY A 97 -2.44 15.33 -9.25
C GLY A 97 -1.21 15.57 -8.38
N VAL A 98 -1.06 16.74 -7.76
CA VAL A 98 0.07 17.03 -6.86
C VAL A 98 -0.41 17.40 -5.47
N GLN A 99 0.00 16.63 -4.48
CA GLN A 99 -0.34 16.83 -3.08
C GLN A 99 0.91 17.23 -2.28
N HIS A 100 0.87 18.39 -1.60
CA HIS A 100 1.96 18.95 -0.80
C HIS A 100 1.51 19.19 0.64
N LYS A 101 1.46 18.10 1.42
CA LYS A 101 1.04 18.12 2.82
C LYS A 101 2.19 18.44 3.79
N TYR A 102 3.36 17.93 3.52
CA TYR A 102 4.55 18.07 4.37
C TYR A 102 5.61 18.87 3.64
N LYS A 103 6.17 19.87 4.30
CA LYS A 103 7.12 20.83 3.74
C LYS A 103 8.18 20.19 2.81
N GLN A 104 8.75 19.02 3.20
CA GLN A 104 9.83 18.38 2.45
C GLN A 104 9.35 17.33 1.44
N THR A 105 8.04 17.08 1.35
CA THR A 105 7.53 15.92 0.59
C THR A 105 6.35 16.27 -0.27
N VAL A 106 6.46 16.03 -1.55
CA VAL A 106 5.36 16.10 -2.51
C VAL A 106 4.99 14.69 -2.99
N ILE A 107 3.69 14.46 -3.21
CA ILE A 107 3.16 13.25 -3.84
C ILE A 107 2.63 13.63 -5.22
N VAL A 108 2.99 12.84 -6.23
CA VAL A 108 2.46 12.97 -7.60
C VAL A 108 1.59 11.76 -7.90
N LEU A 109 0.30 12.00 -8.15
CA LEU A 109 -0.65 10.98 -8.58
C LEU A 109 -0.48 10.77 -10.09
N SER A 110 0.31 9.78 -10.46
CA SER A 110 0.72 9.56 -11.85
C SER A 110 -0.24 8.68 -12.66
N THR A 111 -1.08 7.91 -12.00
CA THR A 111 -2.06 6.99 -12.61
C THR A 111 -3.14 6.63 -11.60
N ASN A 112 -4.35 6.27 -12.07
CA ASN A 112 -5.40 5.66 -11.27
C ASN A 112 -5.41 4.12 -11.36
N ASN A 113 -4.58 3.53 -12.24
CA ASN A 113 -4.57 2.10 -12.50
C ASN A 113 -3.69 1.33 -11.51
N CYS A 114 -4.14 0.13 -11.13
CA CYS A 114 -3.38 -0.86 -10.36
C CYS A 114 -3.46 -2.23 -11.04
N ALA A 115 -2.42 -3.04 -10.86
CA ALA A 115 -2.46 -4.45 -11.28
C ALA A 115 -3.50 -5.24 -10.46
N MET A 116 -3.68 -4.85 -9.19
CA MET A 116 -4.71 -5.37 -8.30
C MET A 116 -5.33 -4.23 -7.48
N TYR A 117 -6.66 -4.19 -7.40
CA TYR A 117 -7.37 -3.23 -6.56
C TYR A 117 -7.58 -3.81 -5.16
N CYS A 118 -6.72 -3.37 -4.22
CA CYS A 118 -6.80 -3.80 -2.82
C CYS A 118 -8.13 -3.42 -2.19
N ARG A 119 -8.85 -4.36 -1.56
CA ARG A 119 -10.13 -4.06 -0.91
C ARG A 119 -9.99 -3.12 0.29
N HIS A 120 -8.81 -3.05 0.91
CA HIS A 120 -8.42 -2.13 1.98
C HIS A 120 -7.81 -0.80 1.48
N CYS A 121 -7.94 -0.46 0.20
CA CYS A 121 -7.30 0.72 -0.38
C CYS A 121 -7.83 2.02 0.24
N PHE A 122 -6.91 2.89 0.70
CA PHE A 122 -7.32 4.19 1.25
C PHE A 122 -7.72 5.21 0.16
N ARG A 123 -7.35 4.97 -1.10
CA ARG A 123 -7.80 5.73 -2.28
C ARG A 123 -8.90 4.99 -3.06
N LYS A 124 -9.77 4.29 -2.34
CA LYS A 124 -10.87 3.53 -2.94
C LYS A 124 -11.79 4.38 -3.84
N ARG A 125 -11.88 5.68 -3.55
CA ARG A 125 -12.63 6.67 -4.36
C ARG A 125 -11.99 7.00 -5.72
N LEU A 126 -10.69 6.69 -5.91
CA LEU A 126 -9.91 7.11 -7.08
C LEU A 126 -9.54 5.93 -7.98
N VAL A 127 -9.04 4.84 -7.34
CA VAL A 127 -8.38 3.74 -8.06
C VAL A 127 -9.37 2.99 -8.95
N GLY A 128 -9.09 2.98 -10.25
CA GLY A 128 -9.93 2.34 -11.26
C GLY A 128 -11.22 3.09 -11.61
N LEU A 129 -11.43 4.30 -11.10
CA LEU A 129 -12.66 5.08 -11.29
C LEU A 129 -12.46 6.31 -12.18
N SER A 130 -11.68 7.30 -11.74
CA SER A 130 -11.56 8.59 -12.41
C SER A 130 -10.11 9.02 -12.57
N ASP A 131 -9.82 9.75 -13.65
CA ASP A 131 -8.54 10.40 -13.93
C ASP A 131 -8.48 11.88 -13.47
N GLU A 132 -9.57 12.43 -12.94
CA GLU A 132 -9.68 13.84 -12.55
C GLU A 132 -8.60 14.30 -11.56
N GLU A 133 -8.16 13.40 -10.67
CA GLU A 133 -7.11 13.68 -9.70
C GLU A 133 -5.71 13.28 -10.18
N ILE A 134 -5.54 12.88 -11.43
CA ILE A 134 -4.26 12.41 -11.97
C ILE A 134 -3.48 13.57 -12.58
N ALA A 135 -2.17 13.60 -12.34
CA ALA A 135 -1.26 14.57 -12.93
C ALA A 135 -1.14 14.37 -14.45
N THR A 136 -1.85 15.20 -15.22
CA THR A 136 -1.84 15.22 -16.69
C THR A 136 -0.86 16.25 -17.25
N HIS A 137 -0.65 17.37 -16.56
CA HIS A 137 0.22 18.47 -16.94
C HIS A 137 1.61 18.28 -16.34
N PHE A 138 2.41 17.40 -16.97
CA PHE A 138 3.72 17.02 -16.46
C PHE A 138 4.68 18.19 -16.23
N ASP A 139 4.72 19.16 -17.14
CA ASP A 139 5.64 20.30 -17.05
C ASP A 139 5.28 21.23 -15.88
N GLU A 140 3.99 21.41 -15.57
CA GLU A 140 3.53 22.15 -14.39
C GLU A 140 3.97 21.47 -13.09
N VAL A 141 3.92 20.13 -13.04
CA VAL A 141 4.41 19.35 -11.88
C VAL A 141 5.89 19.60 -11.64
N ILE A 142 6.69 19.56 -12.70
CA ILE A 142 8.14 19.79 -12.61
C ILE A 142 8.44 21.22 -12.21
N GLU A 143 7.73 22.20 -12.79
CA GLU A 143 7.86 23.64 -12.47
C GLU A 143 7.51 23.90 -11.00
N TYR A 144 6.39 23.33 -10.51
CA TYR A 144 6.02 23.43 -9.11
C TYR A 144 7.15 22.94 -8.19
N ILE A 145 7.71 21.75 -8.46
CA ILE A 145 8.79 21.18 -7.64
C ILE A 145 10.05 22.04 -7.71
N LYS A 146 10.43 22.56 -8.88
CA LYS A 146 11.59 23.44 -9.06
C LYS A 146 11.50 24.74 -8.25
N ASN A 147 10.28 25.30 -8.14
CA ASN A 147 10.03 26.56 -7.47
C ASN A 147 9.91 26.43 -5.94
N HIS A 148 9.72 25.22 -5.42
CA HIS A 148 9.59 24.92 -3.99
C HIS A 148 10.86 24.25 -3.46
N LYS A 149 11.87 25.07 -3.10
CA LYS A 149 13.19 24.59 -2.68
C LYS A 149 13.20 23.77 -1.38
N GLU A 150 12.14 23.89 -0.59
CA GLU A 150 11.91 23.09 0.61
C GLU A 150 11.57 21.61 0.34
N ILE A 151 11.14 21.28 -0.90
CA ILE A 151 10.85 19.90 -1.29
C ILE A 151 12.16 19.15 -1.50
N SER A 152 12.47 18.21 -0.62
CA SER A 152 13.67 17.37 -0.74
C SER A 152 13.38 15.99 -1.33
N ASN A 153 12.10 15.59 -1.42
CA ASN A 153 11.74 14.30 -2.02
C ASN A 153 10.36 14.28 -2.67
N VAL A 154 10.26 13.47 -3.72
CA VAL A 154 9.03 13.24 -4.48
C VAL A 154 8.60 11.78 -4.33
N LEU A 155 7.31 11.53 -4.07
CA LEU A 155 6.69 10.22 -4.13
C LEU A 155 5.77 10.12 -5.36
N ILE A 156 6.18 9.40 -6.37
CA ILE A 156 5.34 9.03 -7.52
C ILE A 156 4.40 7.90 -7.05
N SER A 157 3.09 8.13 -7.16
CA SER A 157 2.04 7.28 -6.62
C SER A 157 0.75 7.38 -7.46
N GLY A 158 -0.41 7.30 -6.83
CA GLY A 158 -1.74 7.31 -7.43
C GLY A 158 -2.41 5.97 -7.24
N GLY A 159 -2.66 5.23 -8.31
CA GLY A 159 -2.86 3.79 -8.31
C GLY A 159 -1.52 3.11 -8.03
N ASP A 160 -0.95 2.41 -8.99
CA ASP A 160 0.38 1.79 -8.83
C ASP A 160 1.40 2.42 -9.78
N ALA A 161 2.41 3.07 -9.22
CA ALA A 161 3.38 3.85 -9.98
C ALA A 161 4.21 3.02 -10.98
N LEU A 162 4.49 1.74 -10.71
CA LEU A 162 5.23 0.86 -11.62
C LEU A 162 4.37 0.25 -12.75
N LEU A 163 3.06 0.53 -12.78
CA LEU A 163 2.21 0.23 -13.94
C LEU A 163 2.28 1.31 -15.03
N ASN A 164 2.84 2.47 -14.74
CA ASN A 164 3.16 3.42 -15.79
C ASN A 164 4.09 2.76 -16.84
N SER A 165 4.00 3.20 -18.09
CA SER A 165 4.93 2.77 -19.14
C SER A 165 6.37 3.16 -18.76
N ASN A 166 7.34 2.40 -19.25
CA ASN A 166 8.77 2.72 -19.04
C ASN A 166 9.11 4.12 -19.52
N THR A 167 8.54 4.55 -20.66
CA THR A 167 8.68 5.90 -21.18
C THR A 167 8.20 6.96 -20.18
N LYS A 168 7.05 6.73 -19.51
CA LYS A 168 6.53 7.66 -18.50
C LYS A 168 7.39 7.66 -17.23
N ILE A 169 7.84 6.49 -16.78
CA ILE A 169 8.76 6.35 -15.63
C ILE A 169 10.06 7.10 -15.94
N GLU A 170 10.65 6.88 -17.12
CA GLU A 170 11.89 7.54 -17.54
C GLU A 170 11.71 9.06 -17.66
N LYS A 171 10.57 9.52 -18.18
CA LYS A 171 10.24 10.95 -18.26
C LYS A 171 10.25 11.61 -16.86
N TYR A 172 9.64 10.98 -15.86
CA TYR A 172 9.69 11.47 -14.47
C TYR A 172 11.12 11.48 -13.93
N LEU A 173 11.85 10.39 -14.06
CA LEU A 173 13.19 10.26 -13.52
C LEU A 173 14.16 11.25 -14.19
N SER A 174 14.10 11.41 -15.51
CA SER A 174 14.98 12.35 -16.25
C SER A 174 14.83 13.77 -15.73
N LYS A 175 13.59 14.25 -15.54
CA LYS A 175 13.34 15.63 -15.12
C LYS A 175 13.55 15.85 -13.63
N LEU A 176 13.19 14.89 -12.78
CA LEU A 176 13.40 15.01 -11.34
C LEU A 176 14.89 14.92 -10.96
N CYS A 177 15.69 14.14 -11.70
CA CYS A 177 17.13 14.08 -11.47
C CYS A 177 17.87 15.39 -11.82
N GLU A 178 17.29 16.27 -12.64
CA GLU A 178 17.83 17.60 -12.97
C GLU A 178 17.59 18.65 -11.86
N ILE A 179 16.80 18.32 -10.83
CA ILE A 179 16.45 19.26 -9.76
C ILE A 179 17.43 19.10 -8.59
N ASP A 180 18.33 20.06 -8.39
CA ASP A 180 19.45 19.97 -7.44
C ASP A 180 19.00 19.76 -5.98
N HIS A 181 17.93 20.43 -5.52
CA HIS A 181 17.47 20.37 -4.14
C HIS A 181 16.68 19.09 -3.81
N LEU A 182 16.39 18.21 -4.78
CA LEU A 182 15.83 16.92 -4.49
C LEU A 182 16.91 15.92 -4.05
N ASP A 183 16.76 15.35 -2.85
CA ASP A 183 17.68 14.32 -2.34
C ASP A 183 17.35 12.94 -2.90
N LEU A 184 16.04 12.63 -3.07
CA LEU A 184 15.60 11.29 -3.45
C LEU A 184 14.25 11.28 -4.17
N ILE A 185 14.03 10.21 -4.94
CA ILE A 185 12.79 9.94 -5.68
C ILE A 185 12.22 8.61 -5.19
N ARG A 186 10.89 8.55 -4.94
CA ARG A 186 10.23 7.34 -4.46
C ARG A 186 9.10 6.92 -5.40
N PHE A 187 8.94 5.61 -5.57
CA PHE A 187 7.79 5.01 -6.25
C PHE A 187 6.98 4.20 -5.24
N GLY A 188 5.69 4.53 -5.11
CA GLY A 188 4.73 3.75 -4.32
C GLY A 188 4.12 2.65 -5.19
N THR A 189 4.35 1.37 -4.86
CA THR A 189 3.93 0.25 -5.70
C THR A 189 3.69 -1.03 -4.93
N ARG A 190 2.67 -1.80 -5.35
CA ARG A 190 2.51 -3.21 -4.96
C ARG A 190 2.85 -4.20 -6.08
N VAL A 191 3.36 -3.73 -7.22
CA VAL A 191 3.76 -4.62 -8.33
C VAL A 191 4.67 -5.76 -7.89
N PRO A 192 5.69 -5.58 -7.01
CA PRO A 192 6.50 -6.71 -6.53
C PRO A 192 5.68 -7.81 -5.84
N VAL A 193 4.52 -7.44 -5.28
CA VAL A 193 3.64 -8.32 -4.51
C VAL A 193 2.56 -8.95 -5.38
N VAL A 194 1.95 -8.18 -6.27
CA VAL A 194 0.73 -8.58 -6.99
C VAL A 194 0.95 -8.90 -8.47
N TYR A 195 2.07 -8.46 -9.03
CA TYR A 195 2.45 -8.68 -10.43
C TYR A 195 3.98 -8.69 -10.63
N PRO A 196 4.72 -9.59 -9.95
CA PRO A 196 6.19 -9.61 -9.98
C PRO A 196 6.77 -9.76 -11.38
N GLN A 197 6.04 -10.40 -12.31
CA GLN A 197 6.45 -10.60 -13.70
C GLN A 197 6.63 -9.27 -14.47
N ARG A 198 5.92 -8.20 -14.09
CA ARG A 198 6.12 -6.85 -14.63
C ARG A 198 7.56 -6.33 -14.39
N ILE A 199 8.20 -6.82 -13.33
CA ILE A 199 9.57 -6.47 -12.98
C ILE A 199 10.57 -7.46 -13.60
N THR A 200 10.36 -8.76 -13.35
CA THR A 200 11.36 -9.79 -13.70
C THR A 200 11.47 -10.07 -15.19
N ARG A 201 10.45 -9.71 -15.98
CA ARG A 201 10.46 -9.86 -17.45
C ARG A 201 10.75 -8.57 -18.22
N ASP A 202 11.08 -7.48 -17.53
CA ASP A 202 11.28 -6.17 -18.15
C ASP A 202 12.69 -5.61 -17.85
N ASN A 203 13.65 -5.99 -18.70
CA ASN A 203 15.02 -5.48 -18.60
C ASN A 203 15.10 -3.96 -18.80
N SER A 204 14.21 -3.36 -19.61
CA SER A 204 14.20 -1.92 -19.84
C SER A 204 13.89 -1.15 -18.56
N LEU A 205 12.93 -1.62 -17.74
CA LEU A 205 12.66 -1.00 -16.43
C LEU A 205 13.89 -1.03 -15.53
N LYS A 206 14.60 -2.17 -15.47
CA LYS A 206 15.83 -2.31 -14.68
C LYS A 206 16.90 -1.32 -15.10
N GLU A 207 17.17 -1.22 -16.39
CA GLU A 207 18.19 -0.31 -16.93
C GLU A 207 17.82 1.17 -16.67
N ILE A 208 16.53 1.53 -16.78
CA ILE A 208 16.08 2.87 -16.44
C ILE A 208 16.33 3.17 -14.95
N LEU A 209 15.91 2.27 -14.05
CA LEU A 209 16.12 2.46 -12.61
C LEU A 209 17.61 2.55 -12.24
N LYS A 210 18.46 1.73 -12.85
CA LYS A 210 19.90 1.74 -12.64
C LYS A 210 20.52 3.05 -13.12
N LYS A 211 20.24 3.45 -14.37
CA LYS A 211 20.74 4.70 -15.00
C LYS A 211 20.46 5.94 -14.14
N TYR A 212 19.24 6.05 -13.63
CA TYR A 212 18.85 7.22 -12.83
C TYR A 212 19.17 7.07 -11.34
N GLY A 213 19.28 5.83 -10.84
CA GLY A 213 19.76 5.53 -9.49
C GLY A 213 21.22 5.91 -9.25
N GLU A 214 22.04 6.04 -10.31
CA GLU A 214 23.40 6.58 -10.26
C GLU A 214 23.43 8.11 -10.08
N LYS A 215 22.33 8.80 -10.46
CA LYS A 215 22.22 10.26 -10.36
C LYS A 215 21.54 10.72 -9.05
N LYS A 216 20.50 10.03 -8.63
CA LYS A 216 19.75 10.29 -7.39
C LYS A 216 19.29 8.99 -6.75
N GLN A 217 19.24 8.96 -5.42
CA GLN A 217 18.77 7.79 -4.72
C GLN A 217 17.28 7.52 -5.03
N ILE A 218 17.00 6.33 -5.55
CA ILE A 218 15.65 5.86 -5.83
C ILE A 218 15.20 4.92 -4.71
N TYR A 219 13.96 5.10 -4.25
CA TYR A 219 13.30 4.21 -3.30
C TYR A 219 12.06 3.57 -3.93
N ILE A 220 11.91 2.28 -3.71
CA ILE A 220 10.65 1.57 -3.91
C ILE A 220 9.98 1.42 -2.56
N VAL A 221 8.77 1.99 -2.43
CA VAL A 221 7.94 1.85 -1.24
C VAL A 221 6.84 0.86 -1.56
N THR A 222 7.04 -0.39 -1.12
CA THR A 222 6.10 -1.48 -1.39
C THR A 222 5.21 -1.79 -0.20
N GLN A 223 4.25 -2.73 -0.38
CA GLN A 223 3.29 -3.10 0.65
C GLN A 223 3.00 -4.61 0.62
N PHE A 224 3.77 -5.35 1.41
CA PHE A 224 3.46 -6.71 1.83
C PHE A 224 2.64 -6.64 3.12
N ASN A 225 1.55 -7.38 3.21
CA ASN A 225 0.66 -7.40 4.38
C ASN A 225 0.58 -8.79 5.03
N HIS A 226 0.92 -9.86 4.30
CA HIS A 226 0.83 -11.22 4.80
C HIS A 226 2.07 -12.04 4.41
N PRO A 227 2.59 -12.96 5.27
CA PRO A 227 3.79 -13.76 4.96
C PRO A 227 3.65 -14.66 3.72
N ARG A 228 2.43 -15.04 3.32
CA ARG A 228 2.16 -15.80 2.09
C ARG A 228 2.37 -14.99 0.81
N GLU A 229 2.41 -13.66 0.87
CA GLU A 229 2.76 -12.80 -0.27
C GLU A 229 4.27 -12.84 -0.59
N VAL A 230 5.10 -13.30 0.37
CA VAL A 230 6.54 -13.48 0.16
C VAL A 230 6.76 -14.84 -0.50
N THR A 231 6.58 -14.88 -1.80
CA THR A 231 6.73 -16.06 -2.67
C THR A 231 8.12 -16.09 -3.32
N LYS A 232 8.41 -17.13 -4.10
CA LYS A 232 9.60 -17.20 -4.94
C LYS A 232 9.62 -16.06 -5.97
N GLU A 233 8.48 -15.81 -6.64
CA GLU A 233 8.33 -14.81 -7.69
C GLU A 233 8.49 -13.39 -7.13
N SER A 234 7.85 -13.09 -6.00
CA SER A 234 7.99 -11.78 -5.34
C SER A 234 9.43 -11.55 -4.83
N THR A 235 10.06 -12.61 -4.30
CA THR A 235 11.47 -12.58 -3.86
C THR A 235 12.42 -12.30 -5.03
N GLU A 236 12.18 -12.93 -6.18
CA GLU A 236 12.95 -12.68 -7.41
C GLU A 236 12.78 -11.22 -7.90
N ALA A 237 11.56 -10.69 -7.88
CA ALA A 237 11.30 -9.29 -8.23
C ALA A 237 12.04 -8.32 -7.29
N ILE A 238 12.06 -8.60 -5.99
CA ILE A 238 12.82 -7.81 -5.02
C ILE A 238 14.33 -7.88 -5.30
N LYS A 239 14.87 -9.08 -5.58
CA LYS A 239 16.27 -9.24 -5.97
C LYS A 239 16.59 -8.42 -7.22
N TYR A 240 15.75 -8.48 -8.24
CA TYR A 240 15.90 -7.75 -9.50
C TYR A 240 15.94 -6.23 -9.30
N LEU A 241 15.05 -5.69 -8.44
CA LEU A 241 15.05 -4.27 -8.06
C LEU A 241 16.32 -3.88 -7.29
N ARG A 242 16.79 -4.73 -6.35
CA ARG A 242 18.02 -4.47 -5.60
C ARG A 242 19.26 -4.41 -6.51
N GLU A 243 19.30 -5.23 -7.56
CA GLU A 243 20.35 -5.20 -8.57
C GLU A 243 20.32 -3.90 -9.42
N ALA A 244 19.19 -3.19 -9.43
CA ALA A 244 19.06 -1.85 -10.03
C ALA A 244 19.47 -0.71 -9.09
N ASN A 245 20.09 -1.02 -7.95
CA ASN A 245 20.61 -0.05 -6.97
C ASN A 245 19.52 0.80 -6.27
N VAL A 246 18.31 0.27 -6.16
CA VAL A 246 17.21 0.94 -5.44
C VAL A 246 17.08 0.43 -4.00
N VAL A 247 16.68 1.31 -3.09
CA VAL A 247 16.36 0.95 -1.70
C VAL A 247 14.88 0.57 -1.61
N ILE A 248 14.59 -0.59 -1.00
CA ILE A 248 13.22 -1.09 -0.90
C ILE A 248 12.74 -1.00 0.56
N LYS A 249 11.61 -0.33 0.75
CA LYS A 249 10.94 -0.17 2.06
C LYS A 249 9.52 -0.72 2.01
N ASN A 250 9.08 -1.36 3.10
CA ASN A 250 7.71 -1.88 3.23
C ASN A 250 6.85 -1.02 4.14
N GLN A 251 5.61 -0.78 3.72
CA GLN A 251 4.57 -0.12 4.49
C GLN A 251 3.39 -1.10 4.68
N THR A 252 3.50 -1.99 5.66
CA THR A 252 2.41 -2.90 6.04
C THR A 252 1.22 -2.11 6.57
N VAL A 253 0.01 -2.54 6.27
CA VAL A 253 -1.22 -2.09 6.94
C VAL A 253 -1.68 -3.18 7.89
N LEU A 254 -2.00 -2.84 9.14
CA LEU A 254 -2.59 -3.75 10.11
C LEU A 254 -4.07 -3.95 9.75
N LEU A 255 -4.45 -5.17 9.39
CA LEU A 255 -5.74 -5.53 8.81
C LEU A 255 -6.38 -6.68 9.58
N LYS A 256 -7.60 -6.47 10.07
CA LYS A 256 -8.43 -7.49 10.73
C LYS A 256 -8.65 -8.70 9.80
N GLY A 257 -8.36 -9.90 10.31
CA GLY A 257 -8.49 -11.16 9.57
C GLY A 257 -7.43 -11.35 8.48
N VAL A 258 -6.32 -10.58 8.53
CA VAL A 258 -5.18 -10.73 7.60
C VAL A 258 -3.87 -10.91 8.37
N ASN A 259 -3.52 -9.94 9.20
CA ASN A 259 -2.28 -9.93 9.97
C ASN A 259 -2.49 -9.39 11.39
N ASP A 260 -3.70 -9.54 11.93
CA ASP A 260 -4.11 -9.02 13.22
C ASP A 260 -3.79 -9.98 14.41
N ASN A 261 -2.65 -10.63 14.32
CA ASN A 261 -1.99 -11.35 15.41
C ASN A 261 -0.47 -11.20 15.32
N SER A 262 0.19 -11.36 16.45
CA SER A 262 1.64 -11.13 16.59
C SER A 262 2.50 -12.08 15.77
N GLU A 263 2.08 -13.32 15.66
CA GLU A 263 2.79 -14.39 14.97
C GLU A 263 2.82 -14.11 13.45
N THR A 264 1.67 -13.85 12.85
CA THR A 264 1.56 -13.55 11.41
C THR A 264 2.30 -12.28 11.04
N LEU A 265 2.11 -11.19 11.83
CA LEU A 265 2.84 -9.95 11.59
C LEU A 265 4.35 -10.14 11.80
N GLY A 266 4.75 -10.88 12.83
CA GLY A 266 6.15 -11.19 13.12
C GLY A 266 6.80 -12.02 12.02
N GLU A 267 6.11 -13.05 11.51
CA GLU A 267 6.59 -13.85 10.37
C GLU A 267 6.75 -12.99 9.11
N LEU A 268 5.80 -12.11 8.81
CA LEU A 268 5.92 -11.17 7.70
C LEU A 268 7.17 -10.32 7.82
N LEU A 269 7.37 -9.66 8.98
CA LEU A 269 8.51 -8.78 9.23
C LEU A 269 9.84 -9.53 9.06
N LYS A 270 9.92 -10.76 9.57
CA LYS A 270 11.09 -11.64 9.40
C LYS A 270 11.34 -11.94 7.91
N LYS A 271 10.32 -12.37 7.17
CA LYS A 271 10.44 -12.75 5.75
C LYS A 271 10.88 -11.56 4.89
N ILE A 272 10.24 -10.39 5.02
CA ILE A 272 10.62 -9.21 4.21
C ILE A 272 12.04 -8.73 4.54
N THR A 273 12.45 -8.77 5.81
CA THR A 273 13.82 -8.41 6.21
C THR A 273 14.85 -9.38 5.61
N THR A 274 14.54 -10.68 5.60
CA THR A 274 15.41 -11.71 5.02
C THR A 274 15.68 -11.50 3.53
N ILE A 275 14.69 -11.04 2.77
CA ILE A 275 14.86 -10.78 1.32
C ILE A 275 15.41 -9.37 1.02
N GLY A 276 15.78 -8.61 2.06
CA GLY A 276 16.45 -7.30 1.94
C GLY A 276 15.50 -6.12 1.80
N ILE A 277 14.27 -6.23 2.27
CA ILE A 277 13.34 -5.10 2.37
C ILE A 277 13.44 -4.52 3.79
N VAL A 278 13.49 -3.20 3.90
CA VAL A 278 13.50 -2.50 5.18
C VAL A 278 12.06 -2.30 5.66
N PRO A 279 11.66 -2.83 6.83
CA PRO A 279 10.40 -2.48 7.46
C PRO A 279 10.37 -0.98 7.76
N TYR A 280 9.37 -0.26 7.25
CA TYR A 280 9.33 1.20 7.35
C TYR A 280 8.19 1.69 8.24
N TYR A 281 6.98 1.23 7.96
CA TYR A 281 5.81 1.46 8.78
C TYR A 281 4.95 0.21 8.90
N VAL A 282 4.29 0.07 10.03
CA VAL A 282 3.02 -0.62 10.17
C VAL A 282 1.96 0.47 10.34
N PHE A 283 1.01 0.55 9.41
CA PHE A 283 -0.05 1.54 9.48
C PHE A 283 -1.31 0.96 10.09
N GLN A 284 -1.89 1.69 11.01
CA GLN A 284 -3.30 1.49 11.38
C GLN A 284 -4.18 1.67 10.14
N CYS A 285 -5.06 0.71 9.87
CA CYS A 285 -5.99 0.80 8.75
C CYS A 285 -6.86 2.04 8.87
N ARG A 286 -6.98 2.82 7.78
CA ARG A 286 -7.75 4.07 7.80
C ARG A 286 -9.26 3.81 7.81
N PRO A 287 -10.08 4.68 8.44
CA PRO A 287 -11.53 4.55 8.47
C PRO A 287 -12.17 5.00 7.15
N VAL A 288 -11.79 4.34 6.04
CA VAL A 288 -12.32 4.63 4.71
C VAL A 288 -13.68 3.95 4.54
N THR A 289 -14.61 4.62 3.86
CA THR A 289 -15.91 4.07 3.49
C THR A 289 -15.75 2.75 2.72
N GLY A 290 -16.46 1.71 3.14
CA GLY A 290 -16.34 0.35 2.60
C GLY A 290 -15.04 -0.39 2.99
N VAL A 291 -14.26 0.14 3.95
CA VAL A 291 -13.02 -0.47 4.47
C VAL A 291 -13.05 -0.59 5.99
N LYS A 292 -13.59 0.44 6.65
CA LYS A 292 -13.53 0.63 8.11
C LYS A 292 -13.91 -0.62 8.90
N ASN A 293 -15.13 -1.10 8.75
CA ASN A 293 -15.66 -2.20 9.56
C ASN A 293 -15.06 -3.55 9.19
N GLN A 294 -14.66 -3.71 7.95
CA GLN A 294 -14.05 -4.93 7.44
C GLN A 294 -12.61 -5.14 7.94
N PHE A 295 -11.82 -4.05 8.02
CA PHE A 295 -10.36 -4.18 8.16
C PHE A 295 -9.76 -3.50 9.38
N GLN A 296 -10.47 -2.58 10.06
CA GLN A 296 -9.86 -1.89 11.20
C GLN A 296 -9.71 -2.82 12.41
N VAL A 297 -8.58 -2.67 13.10
CA VAL A 297 -8.26 -3.32 14.38
C VAL A 297 -8.38 -2.26 15.49
N PRO A 298 -8.94 -2.57 16.66
CA PRO A 298 -8.94 -1.66 17.81
C PRO A 298 -7.50 -1.23 18.17
N LEU A 299 -7.32 0.05 18.52
CA LEU A 299 -5.99 0.64 18.77
C LEU A 299 -5.20 -0.07 19.86
N LYS A 300 -5.83 -0.39 21.00
CA LYS A 300 -5.18 -1.10 22.10
C LYS A 300 -4.73 -2.50 21.68
N ARG A 301 -5.59 -3.25 20.97
CA ARG A 301 -5.23 -4.56 20.41
C ARG A 301 -4.12 -4.42 19.37
N GLY A 302 -4.17 -3.39 18.52
CA GLY A 302 -3.12 -3.12 17.53
C GLY A 302 -1.74 -2.89 18.17
N ILE A 303 -1.69 -2.20 19.33
CA ILE A 303 -0.46 -2.03 20.10
C ILE A 303 0.08 -3.39 20.56
N ASP A 304 -0.77 -4.24 21.15
CA ASP A 304 -0.35 -5.55 21.65
C ASP A 304 0.17 -6.45 20.52
N ILE A 305 -0.51 -6.46 19.38
CA ILE A 305 -0.08 -7.20 18.18
C ILE A 305 1.29 -6.72 17.70
N VAL A 306 1.47 -5.41 17.57
CA VAL A 306 2.70 -4.81 17.04
C VAL A 306 3.88 -5.04 17.99
N GLU A 307 3.69 -4.85 19.30
CA GLU A 307 4.73 -5.12 20.29
C GLU A 307 5.06 -6.62 20.38
N GLY A 308 4.05 -7.49 20.36
CA GLY A 308 4.26 -8.94 20.27
C GLY A 308 5.06 -9.32 19.01
N ALA A 309 4.70 -8.76 17.85
CA ALA A 309 5.44 -8.99 16.61
C ALA A 309 6.90 -8.50 16.67
N LYS A 310 7.16 -7.34 17.29
CA LYS A 310 8.52 -6.82 17.53
C LYS A 310 9.34 -7.77 18.40
N ASN A 311 8.73 -8.37 19.42
CA ASN A 311 9.44 -9.31 20.32
C ASN A 311 9.92 -10.58 19.59
N LEU A 312 9.32 -10.91 18.44
CA LEU A 312 9.75 -12.00 17.56
C LEU A 312 10.88 -11.58 16.58
N GLN A 313 11.34 -10.34 16.60
CA GLN A 313 12.33 -9.81 15.66
C GLN A 313 13.71 -9.60 16.28
N ASN A 314 14.74 -9.71 15.42
CA ASN A 314 16.04 -9.10 15.65
C ASN A 314 15.96 -7.55 15.49
N GLY A 315 17.06 -6.84 15.74
CA GLY A 315 17.10 -5.38 15.66
C GLY A 315 16.66 -4.82 14.30
N GLN A 316 16.99 -5.49 13.19
CA GLN A 316 16.63 -5.03 11.84
C GLN A 316 15.13 -5.13 11.57
N GLY A 317 14.48 -6.19 12.03
CA GLY A 317 13.04 -6.37 11.89
C GLY A 317 12.21 -5.40 12.75
N LYS A 318 12.83 -4.69 13.72
CA LYS A 318 12.20 -3.68 14.60
C LYS A 318 12.28 -2.25 14.06
N CYS A 319 12.95 -2.01 12.92
CA CYS A 319 13.20 -0.67 12.38
C CYS A 319 11.98 -0.06 11.70
N PHE A 320 10.82 -0.10 12.33
CA PHE A 320 9.59 0.51 11.82
C PHE A 320 8.83 1.25 12.92
N LYS A 321 7.89 2.10 12.51
CA LYS A 321 6.97 2.79 13.39
C LYS A 321 5.54 2.30 13.18
N TYR A 322 4.78 2.12 14.26
CA TYR A 322 3.34 1.92 14.19
C TYR A 322 2.66 3.28 14.11
N CYS A 323 1.97 3.56 13.02
CA CYS A 323 1.46 4.91 12.74
C CYS A 323 0.03 4.91 12.24
N MET A 324 -0.67 6.02 12.48
CA MET A 324 -1.88 6.38 11.73
C MET A 324 -1.64 7.68 10.93
N SER A 325 -2.26 7.76 9.75
CA SER A 325 -2.14 8.93 8.87
C SER A 325 -3.45 9.69 8.88
N THR A 326 -3.46 10.86 9.49
CA THR A 326 -4.64 11.72 9.72
C THR A 326 -4.59 12.97 8.85
N THR A 327 -5.64 13.80 8.86
CA THR A 327 -5.66 15.11 8.17
C THR A 327 -4.56 16.06 8.69
N ARG A 328 -4.24 16.03 9.98
CA ARG A 328 -3.21 16.89 10.61
C ARG A 328 -1.78 16.37 10.43
N GLY A 329 -1.60 15.07 10.18
CA GLY A 329 -0.26 14.50 10.04
C GLY A 329 -0.21 12.99 10.22
N LYS A 330 1.01 12.49 10.32
CA LYS A 330 1.30 11.10 10.65
C LYS A 330 1.61 11.00 12.13
N ILE A 331 0.80 10.24 12.85
CA ILE A 331 0.88 10.06 14.30
C ILE A 331 1.41 8.67 14.59
N GLU A 332 2.53 8.59 15.30
CA GLU A 332 3.08 7.35 15.83
C GLU A 332 2.27 6.94 17.09
N ILE A 333 1.86 5.70 17.13
CA ILE A 333 1.20 5.04 18.25
C ILE A 333 2.34 4.38 19.04
N ILE A 334 2.75 4.99 20.16
CA ILE A 334 3.95 4.59 20.87
C ILE A 334 3.72 3.37 21.77
N GLY A 335 2.59 3.35 22.48
CA GLY A 335 2.30 2.28 23.42
C GLY A 335 1.23 2.66 24.43
N LYS A 336 1.09 1.83 25.47
CA LYS A 336 0.17 2.03 26.60
C LYS A 336 0.91 2.44 27.85
N THR A 337 0.28 3.28 28.67
CA THR A 337 0.72 3.60 30.03
C THR A 337 0.24 2.52 31.01
N ASP A 338 0.77 2.53 32.26
CA ASP A 338 0.36 1.60 33.31
C ASP A 338 -1.16 1.65 33.62
N ASN A 339 -1.79 2.83 33.45
CA ASN A 339 -3.23 3.01 33.60
C ASN A 339 -3.99 2.86 32.28
N ASN A 340 -3.44 2.13 31.32
CA ASN A 340 -4.03 1.71 30.06
C ASN A 340 -4.48 2.86 29.11
N LYS A 341 -3.91 4.06 29.26
CA LYS A 341 -4.05 5.14 28.28
C LYS A 341 -3.02 4.98 27.16
N VAL A 342 -3.30 5.53 25.98
CA VAL A 342 -2.43 5.40 24.81
C VAL A 342 -1.60 6.66 24.61
N ILE A 343 -0.30 6.46 24.37
CA ILE A 343 0.67 7.51 24.08
C ILE A 343 0.82 7.67 22.57
N PHE A 344 0.74 8.89 22.11
CA PHE A 344 0.86 9.28 20.71
C PHE A 344 1.94 10.35 20.53
N LYS A 345 2.58 10.36 19.35
CA LYS A 345 3.53 11.40 18.95
C LYS A 345 3.34 11.77 17.49
N TYR A 346 3.29 13.05 17.17
CA TYR A 346 3.38 13.46 15.77
C TYR A 346 4.76 13.14 15.20
N HIS A 347 4.80 12.14 14.33
CA HIS A 347 6.00 11.76 13.58
C HIS A 347 6.26 12.72 12.41
N GLN A 348 5.18 13.10 11.71
CA GLN A 348 5.17 14.17 10.71
C GLN A 348 3.91 15.01 10.92
N ALA A 349 4.03 16.32 10.89
CA ALA A 349 2.93 17.25 11.11
C ALA A 349 2.76 18.20 9.92
N LYS A 350 1.50 18.53 9.59
CA LYS A 350 1.15 19.59 8.64
C LYS A 350 1.37 20.98 9.26
N TYR A 351 1.05 21.13 10.53
CA TYR A 351 1.07 22.39 11.27
C TYR A 351 2.25 22.46 12.24
N GLU A 352 2.79 23.66 12.45
CA GLU A 352 3.96 23.89 13.33
C GLU A 352 3.70 23.47 14.77
N GLU A 353 2.52 23.78 15.30
CA GLU A 353 2.11 23.46 16.68
C GLU A 353 2.04 21.95 16.97
N ASP A 354 1.93 21.12 15.93
CA ASP A 354 1.91 19.67 16.08
C ASP A 354 3.29 19.02 15.95
N LYS A 355 4.32 19.74 15.51
CA LYS A 355 5.64 19.15 15.29
C LYS A 355 6.25 18.58 16.55
N GLY A 356 6.49 17.25 16.54
CA GLY A 356 7.10 16.54 17.68
C GLY A 356 6.20 16.43 18.92
N ARG A 357 4.97 16.94 18.88
CA ARG A 357 4.05 16.94 20.02
C ARG A 357 3.72 15.51 20.45
N ILE A 358 3.87 15.26 21.76
CA ILE A 358 3.45 14.02 22.42
C ILE A 358 2.14 14.32 23.16
N PHE A 359 1.21 13.39 23.11
CA PHE A 359 -0.04 13.50 23.87
C PHE A 359 -0.54 12.11 24.28
N ILE A 360 -1.34 12.09 25.33
CA ILE A 360 -1.93 10.87 25.89
C ILE A 360 -3.45 11.00 25.77
N LYS A 361 -4.08 9.91 25.33
CA LYS A 361 -5.55 9.81 25.29
C LYS A 361 -6.04 8.57 26.02
N ASP A 362 -7.17 8.72 26.65
CA ASP A 362 -8.00 7.60 27.03
C ASP A 362 -8.71 7.09 25.77
N ILE A 363 -8.64 5.79 25.51
CA ILE A 363 -9.12 5.14 24.29
C ILE A 363 -10.01 3.98 24.72
N ASP A 364 -11.22 3.92 24.19
CA ASP A 364 -12.12 2.79 24.41
C ASP A 364 -11.56 1.49 23.82
N GLU A 365 -11.96 0.35 24.39
CA GLU A 365 -11.43 -0.97 23.97
C GLU A 365 -11.68 -1.27 22.49
N ASN A 366 -12.81 -0.82 21.93
CA ASN A 366 -13.16 -1.02 20.53
C ASN A 366 -12.83 0.17 19.63
N GLN A 367 -12.23 1.23 20.17
CA GLN A 367 -11.87 2.41 19.39
C GLN A 367 -10.76 2.12 18.40
N THR A 368 -11.00 2.40 17.12
CA THR A 368 -10.09 2.10 16.01
C THR A 368 -9.34 3.33 15.48
N TRP A 369 -9.78 4.55 15.85
CA TRP A 369 -9.23 5.82 15.36
C TRP A 369 -9.38 6.94 16.38
N ILE A 370 -8.58 8.00 16.32
CA ILE A 370 -8.56 9.06 17.35
C ILE A 370 -9.31 10.34 17.01
N TYR A 371 -9.83 10.47 15.80
CA TYR A 371 -10.61 11.63 15.33
C TYR A 371 -11.90 11.17 14.68
#